data_42ef032e90843e4fb1a08fef89b02e22
#
_entry.id   42ef032e90843e4fb1a08fef89b02e22
#
_cell.length_a   1.000
_cell.length_b   1.000
_cell.length_c   1.000
_cell.angle_alpha   90.00
_cell.angle_beta   90.00
_cell.angle_gamma   90.00
#
_symmetry.space_group_name_H-M   'P 1'
#
loop_
_entity.id
_entity.type
_entity.pdbx_description
1 polymer ?
#
loop_
_entity_poly.entity_id
_entity_poly.type
_entity_poly.pdbx_seq_one_letter_code
_entity_poly.pdbx_strand_id
1 'polypeptide(L)'
;TTFYYKGFSLSCFFRYQIGGQLFNTSLFDKVENIGTEEVYNNQDKRALYNRWSESNREAQFKGISMVQTTEKSSRFVMDENTLTCESVSLGYEFNQGFVKKLGLAALSLQANMNDIFRWSTVKAERGIDYPFARTISLSIGATF
;
A
#
# COMPACT_ATOMS: atom_id res chain seq x y z
N THR A 1 -11.37 8.13 13.73
CA THR A 1 -12.70 8.75 13.71
C THR A 1 -13.77 7.69 13.78
N THR A 2 -14.75 7.86 14.67
CA THR A 2 -15.87 6.92 14.82
C THR A 2 -17.19 7.67 14.75
N PHE A 3 -18.13 7.11 14.00
CA PHE A 3 -19.49 7.63 13.83
C PHE A 3 -20.50 6.58 14.30
N TYR A 4 -21.53 7.04 15.01
CA TYR A 4 -22.64 6.21 15.46
C TYR A 4 -23.96 6.77 14.97
N TYR A 5 -24.80 5.91 14.37
CA TYR A 5 -26.13 6.30 13.92
C TYR A 5 -27.09 5.10 13.90
N LYS A 6 -28.15 5.15 14.70
CA LYS A 6 -29.23 4.15 14.74
C LYS A 6 -28.76 2.68 14.74
N GLY A 7 -27.78 2.36 15.62
CA GLY A 7 -27.22 1.01 15.71
C GLY A 7 -26.07 0.73 14.73
N PHE A 8 -25.82 1.60 13.77
CA PHE A 8 -24.62 1.53 12.93
C PHE A 8 -23.45 2.23 13.63
N SER A 9 -22.28 1.61 13.56
CA SER A 9 -21.01 2.18 13.95
C SER A 9 -20.03 2.10 12.77
N LEU A 10 -19.40 3.20 12.43
CA LEU A 10 -18.35 3.28 11.42
C LEU A 10 -17.10 3.85 12.06
N SER A 11 -16.01 3.07 12.08
CA SER A 11 -14.70 3.53 12.54
C SER A 11 -13.71 3.51 11.38
N CYS A 12 -12.99 4.61 11.20
CA CYS A 12 -11.93 4.72 10.22
C CYS A 12 -10.64 5.19 10.91
N PHE A 13 -9.54 4.52 10.61
CA PHE A 13 -8.22 4.89 11.10
C PHE A 13 -7.33 5.30 9.95
N PHE A 14 -6.89 6.56 9.99
CA PHE A 14 -5.98 7.13 8.99
C PHE A 14 -4.66 7.49 9.66
N ARG A 15 -3.57 7.20 8.96
CA ARG A 15 -2.23 7.67 9.31
C ARG A 15 -1.72 8.56 8.21
N TYR A 16 -1.18 9.71 8.57
CA TYR A 16 -0.43 10.57 7.66
C TYR A 16 0.99 10.77 8.17
N GLN A 17 1.95 10.86 7.26
CA GLN A 17 3.34 11.16 7.55
C GLN A 17 3.83 12.18 6.55
N ILE A 18 4.47 13.24 7.03
CA ILE A 18 5.00 14.32 6.22
C ILE A 18 6.47 14.51 6.56
N GLY A 19 7.29 14.78 5.54
CA GLY A 19 8.72 15.05 5.70
C GLY A 19 9.57 13.80 5.96
N GLY A 20 9.07 12.60 5.63
CA GLY A 20 9.87 11.38 5.62
C GLY A 20 10.84 11.36 4.44
N GLN A 21 11.92 10.61 4.57
CA GLN A 21 12.83 10.31 3.46
C GLN A 21 12.89 8.81 3.23
N LEU A 22 12.85 8.41 1.98
CA LEU A 22 12.88 7.01 1.55
C LEU A 22 13.98 6.81 0.52
N PHE A 23 14.85 5.81 0.73
CA PHE A 23 15.72 5.32 -0.32
C PHE A 23 14.88 4.47 -1.28
N ASN A 24 14.76 4.90 -2.54
CA ASN A 24 13.95 4.22 -3.54
C ASN A 24 14.70 3.01 -4.11
N THR A 25 14.62 1.90 -3.40
CA THR A 25 15.27 0.63 -3.76
C THR A 25 14.80 0.13 -5.14
N SER A 26 13.52 0.25 -5.45
CA SER A 26 13.00 -0.17 -6.76
C SER A 26 13.60 0.63 -7.91
N LEU A 27 13.81 1.93 -7.72
CA LEU A 27 14.46 2.77 -8.70
C LEU A 27 15.94 2.42 -8.85
N PHE A 28 16.61 2.15 -7.73
CA PHE A 28 18.03 1.80 -7.71
C PHE A 28 18.29 0.43 -8.35
N ASP A 29 17.55 -0.61 -7.94
CA ASP A 29 17.82 -1.97 -8.36
C ASP A 29 17.20 -2.30 -9.73
N LYS A 30 15.99 -1.80 -10.03
CA LYS A 30 15.24 -2.18 -11.24
C LYS A 30 15.34 -1.19 -12.40
N VAL A 31 15.84 0.01 -12.13
CA VAL A 31 15.99 1.04 -13.16
C VAL A 31 17.43 1.42 -13.38
N GLU A 32 18.19 1.76 -12.33
CA GLU A 32 19.59 2.15 -12.47
C GLU A 32 20.51 0.93 -12.66
N ASN A 33 20.44 -0.06 -11.75
CA ASN A 33 21.27 -1.26 -11.77
C ASN A 33 20.45 -2.49 -12.13
N ILE A 34 20.22 -2.72 -13.42
CA ILE A 34 19.57 -3.95 -13.88
C ILE A 34 20.59 -5.07 -13.86
N GLY A 35 20.32 -6.13 -13.08
CA GLY A 35 21.15 -7.32 -13.03
C GLY A 35 21.15 -8.10 -14.35
N THR A 36 22.22 -8.84 -14.62
CA THR A 36 22.38 -9.65 -15.83
C THR A 36 21.24 -10.66 -16.00
N GLU A 37 20.79 -11.25 -14.89
CA GLU A 37 19.71 -12.25 -14.89
C GLU A 37 18.34 -11.62 -15.14
N GLU A 38 18.18 -10.36 -14.76
CA GLU A 38 16.90 -9.63 -14.91
C GLU A 38 16.68 -9.06 -16.31
N VAL A 39 17.72 -8.93 -17.13
CA VAL A 39 17.61 -8.36 -18.48
C VAL A 39 16.62 -9.14 -19.37
N TYR A 40 16.46 -10.44 -19.12
CA TYR A 40 15.53 -11.30 -19.87
C TYR A 40 14.09 -11.27 -19.34
N ASN A 41 13.86 -10.64 -18.18
CA ASN A 41 12.56 -10.51 -17.57
C ASN A 41 11.87 -9.20 -17.99
N ASN A 42 10.59 -9.05 -17.60
CA ASN A 42 9.87 -7.80 -17.80
C ASN A 42 10.54 -6.66 -17.03
N GLN A 43 10.94 -5.61 -17.75
CA GLN A 43 11.64 -4.47 -17.19
C GLN A 43 10.67 -3.38 -16.73
N ASP A 44 11.12 -2.56 -15.77
CA ASP A 44 10.40 -1.35 -15.38
C ASP A 44 10.30 -0.39 -16.57
N LYS A 45 9.10 0.15 -16.81
CA LYS A 45 8.84 1.09 -17.90
C LYS A 45 9.77 2.33 -17.87
N ARG A 46 10.18 2.77 -16.68
CA ARG A 46 11.11 3.89 -16.51
C ARG A 46 12.49 3.57 -17.05
N ALA A 47 12.91 2.29 -16.99
CA ALA A 47 14.17 1.84 -17.56
C ALA A 47 14.22 1.99 -19.09
N LEU A 48 13.06 1.95 -19.74
CA LEU A 48 12.98 2.06 -21.21
C LEU A 48 13.12 3.50 -21.69
N TYR A 49 12.47 4.46 -21.02
CA TYR A 49 12.32 5.82 -21.57
C TYR A 49 13.35 6.83 -21.04
N ASN A 50 13.85 6.68 -19.83
CA ASN A 50 14.73 7.64 -19.18
C ASN A 50 16.19 7.19 -19.09
N ARG A 51 16.59 6.26 -19.92
CA ARG A 51 17.94 5.70 -19.94
C ARG A 51 18.83 6.40 -20.96
N TRP A 52 20.09 6.58 -20.60
CA TRP A 52 21.09 7.14 -21.49
C TRP A 52 21.30 6.26 -22.73
N SER A 53 21.28 6.89 -23.87
CA SER A 53 21.62 6.31 -25.17
C SER A 53 22.20 7.43 -26.06
N GLU A 54 22.76 7.09 -27.20
CA GLU A 54 23.29 8.09 -28.14
C GLU A 54 22.21 9.09 -28.60
N SER A 55 20.96 8.64 -28.65
CA SER A 55 19.80 9.46 -29.00
C SER A 55 19.16 10.19 -27.81
N ASN A 56 19.53 9.83 -26.56
CA ASN A 56 19.00 10.42 -25.32
C ASN A 56 20.14 10.69 -24.32
N ARG A 57 20.93 11.70 -24.59
CA ARG A 57 22.13 12.03 -23.79
C ARG A 57 21.81 12.74 -22.47
N GLU A 58 20.64 13.32 -22.32
CA GLU A 58 20.17 14.01 -21.11
C GLU A 58 19.34 13.10 -20.19
N ALA A 59 19.45 11.78 -20.36
CA ALA A 59 18.69 10.82 -19.59
C ALA A 59 19.04 10.82 -18.11
N GLN A 60 18.05 10.55 -17.27
CA GLN A 60 18.17 10.51 -15.83
C GLN A 60 18.99 9.31 -15.34
N PHE A 61 18.97 8.19 -16.07
CA PHE A 61 19.62 6.93 -15.69
C PHE A 61 20.75 6.58 -16.67
N LYS A 62 21.77 5.87 -16.19
CA LYS A 62 22.88 5.42 -17.03
C LYS A 62 22.43 4.43 -18.11
N GLY A 63 23.25 4.23 -19.14
CA GLY A 63 23.07 3.13 -20.09
C GLY A 63 23.12 1.76 -19.40
N ILE A 64 22.49 0.76 -19.99
CA ILE A 64 22.56 -0.61 -19.50
C ILE A 64 24.03 -1.07 -19.53
N SER A 65 24.53 -1.54 -18.41
CA SER A 65 25.86 -2.09 -18.31
C SER A 65 25.83 -3.39 -17.52
N MET A 66 26.40 -4.43 -18.11
CA MET A 66 26.50 -5.77 -17.50
C MET A 66 27.68 -5.88 -16.53
N VAL A 67 28.58 -4.90 -16.51
CA VAL A 67 29.83 -4.95 -15.74
C VAL A 67 30.00 -3.78 -14.78
N GLN A 68 29.22 -2.71 -14.93
CA GLN A 68 29.31 -1.53 -14.08
C GLN A 68 28.04 -1.35 -13.30
N THR A 69 28.15 -1.30 -11.98
CA THR A 69 27.06 -0.96 -11.06
C THR A 69 27.27 0.46 -10.54
N THR A 70 26.16 1.20 -10.39
CA THR A 70 26.17 2.49 -9.70
C THR A 70 26.11 2.24 -8.21
N GLU A 71 26.96 2.93 -7.46
CA GLU A 71 26.96 2.87 -6.00
C GLU A 71 25.73 3.58 -5.40
N LYS A 72 25.35 3.17 -4.17
CA LYS A 72 24.28 3.83 -3.42
C LYS A 72 24.65 5.27 -3.11
N SER A 73 23.76 6.19 -3.45
CA SER A 73 23.97 7.62 -3.21
C SER A 73 22.66 8.31 -2.84
N SER A 74 22.77 9.54 -2.34
CA SER A 74 21.62 10.39 -2.01
C SER A 74 20.70 10.71 -3.20
N ARG A 75 21.16 10.49 -4.42
CA ARG A 75 20.37 10.63 -5.65
C ARG A 75 19.10 9.77 -5.65
N PHE A 76 19.12 8.66 -4.93
CA PHE A 76 17.99 7.74 -4.81
C PHE A 76 17.19 7.95 -3.53
N VAL A 77 17.55 8.93 -2.71
CA VAL A 77 16.76 9.35 -1.55
C VAL A 77 15.72 10.35 -2.02
N MET A 78 14.45 10.05 -1.74
CA MET A 78 13.30 10.86 -2.11
C MET A 78 12.53 11.28 -0.87
N ASP A 79 11.98 12.50 -0.90
CA ASP A 79 11.07 12.95 0.16
C ASP A 79 9.74 12.23 0.02
N GLU A 80 9.34 11.56 1.09
CA GLU A 80 8.11 10.77 1.13
C GLU A 80 7.08 11.38 2.07
N ASN A 81 5.93 11.72 1.51
CA ASN A 81 4.72 12.02 2.26
C ASN A 81 3.70 10.91 2.02
N THR A 82 3.11 10.38 3.08
CA THR A 82 2.15 9.28 2.97
C THR A 82 0.83 9.59 3.64
N LEU A 83 -0.25 9.11 3.03
CA LEU A 83 -1.57 9.00 3.63
C LEU A 83 -2.03 7.55 3.50
N THR A 84 -2.26 6.90 4.63
CA THR A 84 -2.68 5.49 4.69
C THR A 84 -4.03 5.40 5.39
N CYS A 85 -4.97 4.65 4.81
CA CYS A 85 -6.15 4.17 5.50
C CYS A 85 -5.85 2.76 6.01
N GLU A 86 -5.55 2.66 7.31
CA GLU A 86 -5.08 1.41 7.93
C GLU A 86 -6.23 0.45 8.20
N SER A 87 -7.35 0.97 8.69
CA SER A 87 -8.50 0.13 8.96
C SER A 87 -9.82 0.87 8.81
N VAL A 88 -10.83 0.14 8.38
CA VAL A 88 -12.24 0.54 8.43
C VAL A 88 -13.02 -0.58 9.08
N SER A 89 -13.81 -0.24 10.09
CA SER A 89 -14.72 -1.14 10.78
C SER A 89 -16.14 -0.62 10.64
N LEU A 90 -17.04 -1.47 10.16
CA LEU A 90 -18.46 -1.23 10.10
C LEU A 90 -19.16 -2.20 11.04
N GLY A 91 -19.85 -1.67 12.04
CA GLY A 91 -20.63 -2.45 12.99
C GLY A 91 -22.13 -2.15 12.87
N TYR A 92 -22.94 -3.12 13.21
CA TYR A 92 -24.38 -2.95 13.39
C TYR A 92 -24.86 -3.71 14.62
N GLU A 93 -25.48 -2.98 15.55
CA GLU A 93 -26.14 -3.53 16.72
C GLU A 93 -27.63 -3.61 16.46
N PHE A 94 -28.21 -4.81 16.56
CA PHE A 94 -29.61 -5.03 16.34
C PHE A 94 -30.43 -4.50 17.52
N ASN A 95 -31.60 -3.94 17.22
CA ASN A 95 -32.48 -3.43 18.25
C ASN A 95 -33.02 -4.54 19.14
N GLN A 96 -33.25 -4.22 20.41
CA GLN A 96 -33.68 -5.19 21.41
C GLN A 96 -35.04 -5.89 21.08
N GLY A 97 -35.92 -5.23 20.35
CA GLY A 97 -37.20 -5.83 19.93
C GLY A 97 -37.03 -7.01 18.98
N PHE A 98 -36.08 -6.94 18.05
CA PHE A 98 -35.71 -8.03 17.15
C PHE A 98 -34.95 -9.14 17.90
N VAL A 99 -33.98 -8.75 18.70
CA VAL A 99 -33.08 -9.65 19.43
C VAL A 99 -33.85 -10.54 20.42
N LYS A 100 -34.79 -9.96 21.16
CA LYS A 100 -35.68 -10.71 22.09
C LYS A 100 -36.54 -11.72 21.41
N LYS A 101 -37.00 -11.47 20.16
CA LYS A 101 -37.78 -12.45 19.38
C LYS A 101 -36.95 -13.69 19.02
N LEU A 102 -35.66 -13.58 18.97
CA LEU A 102 -34.71 -14.66 18.73
C LEU A 102 -34.25 -15.36 20.02
N GLY A 103 -34.71 -14.90 21.19
CA GLY A 103 -34.29 -15.45 22.49
C GLY A 103 -32.87 -15.04 22.89
N LEU A 104 -32.35 -13.96 22.32
CA LEU A 104 -31.02 -13.46 22.59
C LEU A 104 -31.08 -12.22 23.49
N ALA A 105 -30.01 -11.97 24.27
CA ALA A 105 -29.81 -10.75 25.02
C ALA A 105 -29.22 -9.63 24.16
N ALA A 106 -28.26 -9.95 23.26
CA ALA A 106 -27.70 -9.02 22.32
C ALA A 106 -27.30 -9.73 21.01
N LEU A 107 -27.32 -8.99 19.89
CA LEU A 107 -26.86 -9.44 18.59
C LEU A 107 -26.14 -8.29 17.89
N SER A 108 -24.92 -8.54 17.43
CA SER A 108 -24.11 -7.58 16.66
C SER A 108 -23.48 -8.23 15.45
N LEU A 109 -23.31 -7.46 14.41
CA LEU A 109 -22.57 -7.81 13.19
C LEU A 109 -21.46 -6.80 12.99
N GLN A 110 -20.25 -7.26 12.70
CA GLN A 110 -19.10 -6.39 12.44
C GLN A 110 -18.35 -6.86 11.22
N ALA A 111 -18.04 -5.92 10.33
CA ALA A 111 -17.16 -6.12 9.20
C ALA A 111 -15.91 -5.23 9.38
N ASN A 112 -14.73 -5.84 9.27
CA ASN A 112 -13.45 -5.14 9.39
C ASN A 112 -12.65 -5.34 8.12
N MET A 113 -12.03 -4.28 7.65
CA MET A 113 -11.12 -4.30 6.52
C MET A 113 -9.84 -3.55 6.90
N ASN A 114 -8.69 -4.17 6.65
CA ASN A 114 -7.37 -3.58 6.91
C ASN A 114 -6.66 -3.26 5.59
N ASP A 115 -5.66 -2.36 5.67
CA ASP A 115 -4.81 -1.97 4.55
C ASP A 115 -5.58 -1.55 3.29
N ILE A 116 -6.53 -0.61 3.45
CA ILE A 116 -7.46 -0.23 2.38
C ILE A 116 -6.74 0.48 1.26
N PHE A 117 -5.94 1.50 1.61
CA PHE A 117 -5.09 2.19 0.64
C PHE A 117 -3.89 2.85 1.34
N ARG A 118 -2.82 3.02 0.57
CA ARG A 118 -1.68 3.87 0.90
C ARG A 118 -1.41 4.79 -0.28
N TRP A 119 -1.44 6.08 -0.02
CA TRP A 119 -0.99 7.13 -0.91
C TRP A 119 0.41 7.55 -0.51
N SER A 120 1.33 7.60 -1.46
CA SER A 120 2.69 8.06 -1.24
C SER A 120 3.13 8.96 -2.39
N THR A 121 3.89 9.99 -2.09
CA THR A 121 4.55 10.83 -3.11
C THR A 121 5.63 10.06 -3.85
N VAL A 122 6.21 9.04 -3.23
CA VAL A 122 7.15 8.13 -3.85
C VAL A 122 6.43 6.87 -4.29
N LYS A 123 6.50 6.56 -5.58
CA LYS A 123 5.94 5.33 -6.13
C LYS A 123 6.83 4.15 -5.74
N ALA A 124 6.53 3.53 -4.62
CA ALA A 124 7.15 2.27 -4.22
C ALA A 124 6.36 1.12 -4.86
N GLU A 125 7.01 0.35 -5.70
CA GLU A 125 6.43 -0.88 -6.24
C GLU A 125 6.52 -1.98 -5.19
N ARG A 126 5.39 -2.63 -4.91
CA ARG A 126 5.41 -3.86 -4.14
C ARG A 126 5.97 -4.95 -5.04
N GLY A 127 6.97 -5.66 -4.55
CA GLY A 127 7.55 -6.78 -5.26
C GLY A 127 6.56 -7.93 -5.48
N ILE A 128 6.90 -8.81 -6.39
CA ILE A 128 6.12 -10.04 -6.70
C ILE A 128 6.00 -10.92 -5.45
N ASP A 129 6.99 -10.89 -4.56
CA ASP A 129 7.08 -11.71 -3.35
C ASP A 129 6.06 -11.34 -2.27
N TYR A 130 5.52 -10.11 -2.31
CA TYR A 130 4.51 -9.63 -1.38
C TYR A 130 3.33 -9.02 -2.14
N PRO A 131 2.46 -9.86 -2.72
CA PRO A 131 1.26 -9.36 -3.36
C PRO A 131 0.37 -8.66 -2.35
N PHE A 132 -0.27 -7.56 -2.77
CA PHE A 132 -1.19 -6.83 -1.94
C PHE A 132 -2.46 -7.65 -1.72
N ALA A 133 -2.61 -8.23 -0.54
CA ALA A 133 -3.84 -8.88 -0.13
C ALA A 133 -4.65 -7.96 0.79
N ARG A 134 -5.87 -7.64 0.37
CA ARG A 134 -6.86 -7.00 1.22
C ARG A 134 -7.60 -8.07 2.00
N THR A 135 -7.62 -7.95 3.33
CA THR A 135 -8.34 -8.89 4.18
C THR A 135 -9.63 -8.24 4.66
N ILE A 136 -10.73 -8.95 4.46
CA ILE A 136 -12.04 -8.59 4.99
C ILE A 136 -12.43 -9.66 6.01
N SER A 137 -12.73 -9.25 7.21
CA SER A 137 -13.19 -10.12 8.29
C SER A 137 -14.63 -9.77 8.65
N LEU A 138 -15.47 -10.79 8.77
CA LEU A 138 -16.84 -10.67 9.25
C LEU A 138 -16.96 -11.37 10.61
N SER A 139 -17.58 -10.69 11.59
CA SER A 139 -17.80 -11.20 12.93
C SER A 139 -19.26 -11.06 13.29
N ILE A 140 -19.81 -12.09 13.91
CA ILE A 140 -21.17 -12.09 14.47
C ILE A 140 -21.01 -12.32 15.98
N GLY A 141 -21.51 -11.38 16.79
CA GLY A 141 -21.58 -11.51 18.23
C GLY A 141 -23.01 -11.77 18.68
N ALA A 142 -23.25 -12.85 19.40
CA ALA A 142 -24.53 -13.18 20.00
C ALA A 142 -24.35 -13.43 21.50
N THR A 143 -25.23 -12.86 22.31
CA THR A 143 -25.28 -13.07 23.78
C THR A 143 -26.65 -13.64 24.11
N PHE A 144 -26.65 -14.71 24.92
CA PHE A 144 -27.83 -15.42 25.37
C PHE A 144 -28.25 -14.99 26.76
#